data_835ce09432e96470b143bb3f26b68017
#
_entry.id   835ce09432e96470b143bb3f26b68017
#
_cell.length_a   1.000
_cell.length_b   1.000
_cell.length_c   1.000
_cell.angle_alpha   90.00
_cell.angle_beta   90.00
_cell.angle_gamma   90.00
#
_symmetry.space_group_name_H-M   'P 1'
#
loop_
_entity.id
_entity.type
_entity.pdbx_description
1 polymer ?
#
loop_
_entity_poly.entity_id
_entity_poly.type
_entity_poly.pdbx_seq_one_letter_code
_entity_poly.pdbx_strand_id
1 'polypeptide(L)'
;NFVDISYVTGADSDSDARCSVAVDLDHDGRLELVVRQVGGGPLKVFKNNFPQRHWLKIGLRGVEKSNRQGIGARLIASIGARQIVRELYPANSYRSQSPASVHFGLGHRDTVDTLTIHWPSGREQVLKNLPADRHLLIREGQPEPAIIIPGTPYSH
;
A
#
# COMPACT_ATOMS: atom_id res chain seq x y z
N ASN A 1 12.71 18.92 4.61
CA ASN A 1 11.71 19.97 4.55
C ASN A 1 10.48 19.46 3.80
N PHE A 2 9.29 19.74 4.33
CA PHE A 2 8.02 19.49 3.64
C PHE A 2 7.56 20.80 3.01
N VAL A 3 6.98 20.72 1.81
CA VAL A 3 6.41 21.86 1.10
C VAL A 3 4.94 21.55 0.85
N ASP A 4 4.07 22.51 1.16
CA ASP A 4 2.65 22.41 0.83
C ASP A 4 2.48 22.63 -0.68
N ILE A 5 1.95 21.63 -1.36
CA ILE A 5 1.65 21.65 -2.79
C ILE A 5 0.16 21.47 -3.09
N SER A 6 -0.70 21.52 -2.08
CA SER A 6 -2.14 21.24 -2.20
C SER A 6 -2.82 22.13 -3.25
N TYR A 7 -2.52 23.41 -3.23
CA TYR A 7 -3.05 24.36 -4.23
C TYR A 7 -2.61 24.02 -5.67
N VAL A 8 -1.33 23.67 -5.85
CA VAL A 8 -0.77 23.35 -7.18
C VAL A 8 -1.31 22.03 -7.72
N THR A 9 -1.57 21.07 -6.83
CA THR A 9 -2.10 19.73 -7.21
C THR A 9 -3.60 19.68 -7.30
N GLY A 10 -4.32 20.73 -6.88
CA GLY A 10 -5.78 20.75 -6.79
C GLY A 10 -6.34 19.94 -5.63
N ALA A 11 -5.50 19.45 -4.72
CA ALA A 11 -5.93 18.75 -3.50
C ALA A 11 -6.31 19.72 -2.37
N ASP A 12 -6.39 20.99 -2.68
CA ASP A 12 -6.81 22.05 -1.75
C ASP A 12 -8.30 21.96 -1.43
N SER A 13 -8.67 22.24 -0.18
CA SER A 13 -10.05 22.18 0.27
C SER A 13 -10.27 23.06 1.51
N ASP A 14 -11.18 24.00 1.40
CA ASP A 14 -11.63 24.90 2.49
C ASP A 14 -12.47 24.18 3.55
N SER A 15 -12.77 22.90 3.35
CA SER A 15 -13.67 22.16 4.21
C SER A 15 -12.93 21.49 5.36
N ASP A 16 -13.61 21.27 6.49
CA ASP A 16 -13.08 20.61 7.67
C ASP A 16 -12.86 19.10 7.39
N ALA A 17 -11.74 18.76 6.76
CA ALA A 17 -11.34 17.40 6.46
C ALA A 17 -10.87 16.68 7.73
N ARG A 18 -11.47 15.53 8.05
CA ARG A 18 -11.18 14.74 9.26
C ARG A 18 -10.58 13.36 8.99
N CYS A 19 -10.83 12.83 7.81
CA CYS A 19 -10.31 11.53 7.42
C CYS A 19 -9.80 11.60 5.99
N SER A 20 -8.65 10.97 5.74
CA SER A 20 -8.15 10.76 4.40
C SER A 20 -7.61 9.35 4.25
N VAL A 21 -7.81 8.76 3.08
CA VAL A 21 -7.28 7.44 2.73
C VAL A 21 -6.65 7.54 1.35
N ALA A 22 -5.42 7.05 1.23
CA ALA A 22 -4.78 6.86 -0.05
C ALA A 22 -5.05 5.41 -0.52
N VAL A 23 -5.69 5.26 -1.67
CA VAL A 23 -6.11 3.96 -2.20
C VAL A 23 -6.10 3.98 -3.73
N ASP A 24 -5.64 2.89 -4.33
CA ASP A 24 -5.68 2.65 -5.77
C ASP A 24 -7.07 2.12 -6.13
N LEU A 25 -7.92 2.99 -6.69
CA LEU A 25 -9.34 2.70 -6.96
C LEU A 25 -9.55 2.04 -8.33
N ASP A 26 -8.77 2.41 -9.33
CA ASP A 26 -8.89 1.90 -10.69
C ASP A 26 -7.83 0.86 -11.05
N HIS A 27 -6.99 0.47 -10.07
CA HIS A 27 -5.95 -0.54 -10.18
C HIS A 27 -4.83 -0.21 -11.17
N ASP A 28 -4.59 1.08 -11.39
CA ASP A 28 -3.52 1.55 -12.24
C ASP A 28 -2.18 1.75 -11.52
N GLY A 29 -2.16 1.52 -10.20
CA GLY A 29 -0.99 1.62 -9.33
C GLY A 29 -0.69 3.01 -8.79
N ARG A 30 -1.46 4.02 -9.20
CA ARG A 30 -1.44 5.35 -8.58
C ARG A 30 -2.47 5.38 -7.46
N LEU A 31 -2.12 6.04 -6.36
CA LEU A 31 -3.04 6.13 -5.24
C LEU A 31 -3.87 7.41 -5.36
N GLU A 32 -5.19 7.27 -5.43
CA GLU A 32 -6.14 8.34 -5.25
C GLU A 32 -6.20 8.75 -3.79
N LEU A 33 -6.55 10.03 -3.54
CA LEU A 33 -6.83 10.53 -2.21
C LEU A 33 -8.34 10.65 -2.00
N VAL A 34 -8.89 9.87 -1.08
CA VAL A 34 -10.28 9.91 -0.67
C VAL A 34 -10.39 10.68 0.64
N VAL A 35 -11.15 11.77 0.67
CA VAL A 35 -11.27 12.67 1.82
C VAL A 35 -12.70 12.78 2.30
N ARG A 36 -12.93 12.53 3.60
CA ARG A 36 -14.21 12.73 4.28
C ARG A 36 -14.18 14.03 5.09
N GLN A 37 -15.18 14.84 4.89
CA GLN A 37 -15.40 16.11 5.60
C GLN A 37 -16.40 15.95 6.74
N VAL A 38 -16.28 16.80 7.76
CA VAL A 38 -17.29 16.97 8.83
C VAL A 38 -18.27 18.05 8.44
N GLY A 39 -19.50 17.98 8.94
CA GLY A 39 -20.53 18.98 8.65
C GLY A 39 -21.40 18.71 7.42
N GLY A 40 -21.35 17.47 6.89
CA GLY A 40 -22.29 17.04 5.84
C GLY A 40 -21.86 17.31 4.39
N GLY A 41 -20.62 17.74 4.17
CA GLY A 41 -20.07 17.87 2.81
C GLY A 41 -19.93 16.52 2.08
N PRO A 42 -19.85 16.54 0.72
CA PRO A 42 -19.69 15.33 -0.06
C PRO A 42 -18.36 14.65 0.21
N LEU A 43 -18.29 13.35 -0.04
CA LEU A 43 -17.02 12.63 -0.13
C LEU A 43 -16.23 13.19 -1.32
N LYS A 44 -15.00 13.63 -1.09
CA LYS A 44 -14.11 14.09 -2.15
C LYS A 44 -13.16 12.99 -2.56
N VAL A 45 -13.00 12.79 -3.86
CA VAL A 45 -12.02 11.89 -4.44
C VAL A 45 -11.12 12.70 -5.36
N PHE A 46 -9.84 12.76 -5.03
CA PHE A 46 -8.84 13.41 -5.86
C PHE A 46 -8.13 12.34 -6.68
N LYS A 47 -8.37 12.36 -8.00
CA LYS A 47 -7.70 11.43 -8.91
C LYS A 47 -6.24 11.80 -9.05
N ASN A 48 -5.37 10.79 -9.02
CA ASN A 48 -3.95 10.97 -9.20
C ASN A 48 -3.58 10.98 -10.69
N ASN A 49 -3.28 12.15 -11.23
CA ASN A 49 -2.88 12.35 -12.62
C ASN A 49 -1.35 12.49 -12.79
N PHE A 50 -0.55 12.15 -11.78
CA PHE A 50 0.90 12.14 -11.94
C PHE A 50 1.34 11.09 -12.98
N PRO A 51 2.52 11.27 -13.62
CA PRO A 51 3.02 10.32 -14.59
C PRO A 51 3.09 8.90 -14.05
N GLN A 52 2.69 7.93 -14.87
CA GLN A 52 2.75 6.51 -14.52
C GLN A 52 4.17 6.10 -14.14
N ARG A 53 4.28 5.33 -13.07
CA ARG A 53 5.53 4.75 -12.56
C ARG A 53 5.28 3.32 -12.11
N HIS A 54 6.34 2.52 -12.06
CA HIS A 54 6.25 1.16 -11.55
C HIS A 54 5.90 1.12 -10.08
N TRP A 55 5.16 0.11 -9.70
CA TRP A 55 4.63 -0.08 -8.34
C TRP A 55 4.56 -1.57 -7.97
N LEU A 56 4.43 -1.84 -6.68
CA LEU A 56 4.15 -3.18 -6.17
C LEU A 56 3.22 -3.06 -4.96
N LYS A 57 2.07 -3.75 -5.01
CA LYS A 57 1.12 -3.83 -3.91
C LYS A 57 1.21 -5.21 -3.26
N ILE A 58 1.26 -5.26 -1.94
CA ILE A 58 1.46 -6.49 -1.18
C ILE A 58 0.37 -6.62 -0.14
N GLY A 59 -0.43 -7.68 -0.26
CA GLY A 59 -1.27 -8.20 0.81
C GLY A 59 -0.53 -9.30 1.55
N LEU A 60 -0.80 -9.44 2.85
CA LEU A 60 -0.20 -10.45 3.70
C LEU A 60 -1.24 -11.45 4.20
N ARG A 61 -0.82 -12.70 4.38
CA ARG A 61 -1.59 -13.76 5.04
C ARG A 61 -0.75 -14.41 6.12
N GLY A 62 -0.97 -13.98 7.36
CA GLY A 62 -0.32 -14.58 8.52
C GLY A 62 -0.89 -15.97 8.84
N VAL A 63 -0.08 -16.80 9.48
CA VAL A 63 -0.44 -18.13 9.98
C VAL A 63 0.02 -18.29 11.43
N GLU A 64 -0.56 -19.24 12.13
CA GLU A 64 -0.20 -19.59 13.50
C GLU A 64 -0.19 -18.39 14.47
N LYS A 65 1.00 -17.88 14.81
CA LYS A 65 1.20 -16.78 15.78
C LYS A 65 1.03 -15.39 15.20
N SER A 66 0.91 -15.24 13.88
CA SER A 66 0.57 -13.99 13.22
C SER A 66 -0.94 -13.85 13.08
N ASN A 67 -1.45 -12.62 13.17
CA ASN A 67 -2.83 -12.38 12.79
C ASN A 67 -3.05 -12.61 11.29
N ARG A 68 -4.28 -12.94 10.90
CA ARG A 68 -4.63 -13.34 9.52
C ARG A 68 -4.19 -12.34 8.45
N GLN A 69 -4.23 -11.06 8.72
CA GLN A 69 -3.88 -9.99 7.77
C GLN A 69 -2.42 -9.57 7.84
N GLY A 70 -1.62 -10.14 8.75
CA GLY A 70 -0.23 -9.75 8.96
C GLY A 70 -0.06 -8.33 9.51
N ILE A 71 -1.09 -7.75 10.16
CA ILE A 71 -1.02 -6.40 10.76
C ILE A 71 0.10 -6.37 11.80
N GLY A 72 0.96 -5.36 11.72
CA GLY A 72 2.18 -5.24 12.51
C GLY A 72 3.43 -5.77 11.80
N ALA A 73 3.28 -6.38 10.63
CA ALA A 73 4.45 -6.79 9.83
C ALA A 73 5.20 -5.57 9.30
N ARG A 74 6.53 -5.66 9.28
CA ARG A 74 7.43 -4.68 8.67
C ARG A 74 8.02 -5.24 7.40
N LEU A 75 7.89 -4.50 6.30
CA LEU A 75 8.37 -4.88 4.98
C LEU A 75 9.49 -3.95 4.54
N ILE A 76 10.57 -4.53 4.04
CA ILE A 76 11.74 -3.80 3.53
C ILE A 76 11.95 -4.23 2.08
N ALA A 77 11.68 -3.33 1.13
CA ALA A 77 11.93 -3.55 -0.28
C ALA A 77 13.29 -2.92 -0.66
N SER A 78 14.22 -3.73 -1.14
CA SER A 78 15.52 -3.30 -1.67
C SER A 78 15.45 -3.21 -3.20
N ILE A 79 15.86 -2.07 -3.74
CA ILE A 79 15.76 -1.73 -5.16
C ILE A 79 17.05 -1.03 -5.58
N GLY A 80 18.02 -1.77 -6.10
CA GLY A 80 19.39 -1.28 -6.29
C GLY A 80 20.01 -0.84 -4.96
N ALA A 81 20.52 0.38 -4.90
CA ALA A 81 21.10 0.94 -3.69
C ALA A 81 20.06 1.52 -2.70
N ARG A 82 18.77 1.52 -3.05
CA ARG A 82 17.70 2.13 -2.25
C ARG A 82 16.94 1.07 -1.48
N GLN A 83 16.57 1.39 -0.24
CA GLN A 83 15.62 0.62 0.56
C GLN A 83 14.38 1.45 0.86
N ILE A 84 13.21 0.83 0.74
CA ILE A 84 11.93 1.40 1.11
C ILE A 84 11.35 0.54 2.23
N VAL A 85 11.10 1.16 3.38
CA VAL A 85 10.50 0.50 4.54
C VAL A 85 9.02 0.85 4.63
N ARG A 86 8.18 -0.14 4.90
CA ARG A 86 6.75 0.02 5.17
C ARG A 86 6.34 -0.88 6.33
N GLU A 87 5.37 -0.43 7.08
CA GLU A 87 4.70 -1.23 8.10
C GLU A 87 3.25 -1.43 7.70
N LEU A 88 2.75 -2.63 7.86
CA LEU A 88 1.34 -2.91 7.62
C LEU A 88 0.51 -2.51 8.83
N TYR A 89 0.06 -1.27 8.81
CA TYR A 89 -0.76 -0.67 9.86
C TYR A 89 -1.94 0.09 9.22
N PRO A 90 -3.11 -0.55 9.05
CA PRO A 90 -4.24 0.06 8.32
C PRO A 90 -4.90 1.22 9.06
N ALA A 91 -4.83 1.27 10.39
CA ALA A 91 -5.44 2.34 11.20
C ALA A 91 -4.51 3.56 11.25
N ASN A 92 -4.47 4.35 10.19
CA ASN A 92 -3.50 5.43 9.99
C ASN A 92 -4.11 6.84 9.88
N SER A 93 -5.37 7.00 10.23
CA SER A 93 -6.06 8.30 10.20
C SER A 93 -7.12 8.37 11.29
N TYR A 94 -7.59 9.59 11.59
CA TYR A 94 -8.69 9.81 12.53
C TYR A 94 -10.01 9.29 11.95
N ARG A 95 -10.55 8.19 12.42
CA ARG A 95 -11.81 7.55 11.96
C ARG A 95 -11.77 6.99 10.53
N SER A 96 -10.60 6.60 10.02
CA SER A 96 -10.51 5.88 8.77
C SER A 96 -9.53 4.71 8.86
N GLN A 97 -9.68 3.78 7.95
CA GLN A 97 -8.77 2.66 7.76
C GLN A 97 -8.40 2.55 6.28
N SER A 98 -7.11 2.39 6.00
CA SER A 98 -6.63 1.97 4.69
C SER A 98 -6.82 0.48 4.48
N PRO A 99 -6.87 -0.02 3.24
CA PRO A 99 -6.81 -1.44 2.98
C PRO A 99 -5.60 -2.08 3.68
N ALA A 100 -5.77 -3.33 4.19
CA ALA A 100 -4.69 -4.08 4.82
C ALA A 100 -3.70 -4.59 3.75
N SER A 101 -3.08 -3.67 3.06
CA SER A 101 -2.05 -3.92 2.04
C SER A 101 -1.00 -2.81 2.09
N VAL A 102 0.20 -3.14 1.62
CA VAL A 102 1.32 -2.22 1.53
C VAL A 102 1.57 -1.87 0.07
N HIS A 103 1.73 -0.58 -0.21
CA HIS A 103 2.05 -0.08 -1.54
C HIS A 103 3.48 0.46 -1.58
N PHE A 104 4.25 0.00 -2.58
CA PHE A 104 5.58 0.47 -2.89
C PHE A 104 5.60 1.16 -4.25
N GLY A 105 5.92 2.45 -4.29
CA GLY A 105 6.25 3.15 -5.53
C GLY A 105 7.70 2.87 -5.90
N LEU A 106 7.93 2.27 -7.07
CA LEU A 106 9.25 1.80 -7.51
C LEU A 106 9.95 2.80 -8.45
N GLY A 107 9.22 3.84 -8.91
CA GLY A 107 9.74 4.82 -9.85
C GLY A 107 9.96 4.22 -11.23
N HIS A 108 11.19 4.20 -11.71
CA HIS A 108 11.56 3.63 -13.03
C HIS A 108 12.00 2.15 -12.97
N ARG A 109 11.97 1.53 -11.80
CA ARG A 109 12.40 0.15 -11.61
C ARG A 109 11.21 -0.79 -11.74
N ASP A 110 11.35 -1.79 -12.58
CA ASP A 110 10.35 -2.82 -12.88
C ASP A 110 10.46 -4.07 -12.00
N THR A 111 11.40 -4.08 -11.06
CA THR A 111 11.68 -5.22 -10.21
C THR A 111 12.12 -4.77 -8.81
N VAL A 112 11.67 -5.48 -7.78
CA VAL A 112 12.19 -5.41 -6.41
C VAL A 112 13.21 -6.53 -6.27
N ASP A 113 14.48 -6.17 -6.03
CA ASP A 113 15.58 -7.16 -5.93
C ASP A 113 15.38 -8.09 -4.75
N THR A 114 15.00 -7.53 -3.61
CA THR A 114 14.74 -8.31 -2.38
C THR A 114 13.63 -7.64 -1.57
N LEU A 115 12.68 -8.44 -1.12
CA LEU A 115 11.66 -8.08 -0.15
C LEU A 115 11.86 -8.89 1.13
N THR A 116 12.21 -8.22 2.22
CA THR A 116 12.30 -8.82 3.55
C THR A 116 11.05 -8.48 4.34
N ILE A 117 10.40 -9.48 4.92
CA ILE A 117 9.19 -9.34 5.73
C ILE A 117 9.50 -9.86 7.14
N HIS A 118 9.41 -8.96 8.12
CA HIS A 118 9.40 -9.32 9.53
C HIS A 118 7.95 -9.48 9.98
N TRP A 119 7.56 -10.72 10.22
CA TRP A 119 6.19 -11.05 10.61
C TRP A 119 5.93 -10.82 12.11
N PRO A 120 4.67 -10.58 12.52
CA PRO A 120 4.32 -10.45 13.94
C PRO A 120 4.67 -11.67 14.79
N SER A 121 4.75 -12.85 14.18
CA SER A 121 5.20 -14.08 14.82
C SER A 121 6.69 -14.08 15.24
N GLY A 122 7.46 -13.09 14.76
CA GLY A 122 8.92 -13.04 14.87
C GLY A 122 9.66 -13.73 13.72
N ARG A 123 8.94 -14.36 12.77
CA ARG A 123 9.55 -14.97 11.58
C ARG A 123 10.06 -13.87 10.64
N GLU A 124 11.20 -14.12 10.02
CA GLU A 124 11.69 -13.38 8.86
C GLU A 124 11.46 -14.21 7.60
N GLN A 125 10.99 -13.56 6.55
CA GLN A 125 10.78 -14.16 5.23
C GLN A 125 11.38 -13.26 4.15
N VAL A 126 12.15 -13.85 3.25
CA VAL A 126 12.84 -13.11 2.17
C VAL A 126 12.40 -13.66 0.83
N LEU A 127 11.91 -12.77 -0.03
CA LEU A 127 11.58 -13.05 -1.43
C LEU A 127 12.50 -12.23 -2.33
N LYS A 128 12.83 -12.76 -3.51
CA LYS A 128 13.77 -12.12 -4.45
C LYS A 128 13.14 -11.95 -5.83
N ASN A 129 13.63 -10.95 -6.55
CA ASN A 129 13.28 -10.72 -7.96
C ASN A 129 11.76 -10.60 -8.19
N LEU A 130 11.08 -9.82 -7.35
CA LEU A 130 9.64 -9.61 -7.48
C LEU A 130 9.36 -8.60 -8.60
N PRO A 131 8.66 -9.00 -9.67
CA PRO A 131 8.32 -8.09 -10.75
C PRO A 131 7.28 -7.06 -10.30
N ALA A 132 7.41 -5.84 -10.85
CA ALA A 132 6.53 -4.72 -10.61
C ALA A 132 5.13 -4.88 -11.24
N ASP A 133 4.31 -3.86 -11.08
CA ASP A 133 3.00 -3.63 -11.69
C ASP A 133 2.01 -4.75 -11.40
N ARG A 134 2.02 -5.22 -10.14
CA ARG A 134 1.12 -6.29 -9.70
C ARG A 134 0.77 -6.21 -8.22
N HIS A 135 -0.32 -6.86 -7.89
CA HIS A 135 -0.74 -7.09 -6.52
C HIS A 135 -0.40 -8.53 -6.13
N LEU A 136 0.44 -8.69 -5.12
CA LEU A 136 0.88 -9.99 -4.61
C LEU A 136 0.23 -10.28 -3.25
N LEU A 137 -0.19 -11.52 -3.04
CA LEU A 137 -0.53 -12.07 -1.73
C LEU A 137 0.61 -12.95 -1.25
N ILE A 138 1.25 -12.57 -0.16
CA ILE A 138 2.33 -13.33 0.43
C ILE A 138 1.82 -14.01 1.69
N ARG A 139 1.91 -15.34 1.70
CA ARG A 139 1.56 -16.14 2.86
C ARG A 139 2.80 -16.43 3.69
N GLU A 140 2.66 -16.27 4.99
CA GLU A 140 3.75 -16.50 5.93
C GLU A 140 4.33 -17.92 5.78
N GLY A 141 5.65 -18.01 5.59
CA GLY A 141 6.39 -19.25 5.43
C GLY A 141 6.28 -19.90 4.05
N GLN A 142 5.53 -19.34 3.10
CA GLN A 142 5.52 -19.84 1.72
C GLN A 142 6.52 -19.08 0.85
N PRO A 143 7.34 -19.76 0.05
CA PRO A 143 8.42 -19.12 -0.73
C PRO A 143 7.89 -18.33 -1.92
N GLU A 144 6.73 -18.67 -2.44
CA GLU A 144 6.18 -18.05 -3.64
C GLU A 144 4.91 -17.23 -3.34
N PRO A 145 4.84 -15.99 -3.82
CA PRO A 145 3.63 -15.17 -3.70
C PRO A 145 2.58 -15.59 -4.71
N ALA A 146 1.30 -15.45 -4.35
CA ALA A 146 0.19 -15.53 -5.29
C ALA A 146 -0.08 -14.15 -5.91
N ILE A 147 -0.41 -14.10 -7.19
CA ILE A 147 -0.86 -12.87 -7.86
C ILE A 147 -2.35 -12.68 -7.58
N ILE A 148 -2.72 -11.49 -7.09
CA ILE A 148 -4.11 -11.11 -6.93
C ILE A 148 -4.58 -10.42 -8.22
N ILE A 149 -5.60 -11.00 -8.84
CA ILE A 149 -6.28 -10.38 -9.98
C ILE A 149 -7.50 -9.62 -9.43
N PRO A 150 -7.62 -8.31 -9.69
CA PRO A 150 -8.80 -7.56 -9.26
C PRO A 150 -10.10 -8.18 -9.78
N GLY A 151 -11.12 -8.23 -8.91
CA GLY A 151 -12.42 -8.79 -9.28
C GLY A 151 -12.56 -10.32 -9.13
N THR A 152 -11.49 -11.05 -8.84
CA THR A 152 -11.57 -12.47 -8.48
C THR A 152 -11.86 -12.65 -6.99
N PRO A 153 -12.84 -13.49 -6.60
CA PRO A 153 -13.03 -13.82 -5.19
C PRO A 153 -11.77 -14.47 -4.61
N TYR A 154 -11.38 -14.05 -3.43
CA TYR A 154 -10.31 -14.73 -2.70
C TYR A 154 -10.76 -16.19 -2.43
N SER A 155 -10.06 -17.16 -3.00
CA SER A 155 -10.22 -18.56 -2.57
C SER A 155 -9.70 -18.65 -1.12
N HIS A 156 -10.57 -19.07 -0.24
CA HIS A 156 -10.35 -19.18 1.21
C HIS A 156 -9.42 -20.35 1.55
#